data_311e7e7651bb4a8cce309f0a5e044b21
#
_entry.id   311e7e7651bb4a8cce309f0a5e044b21
#
_cell.length_a   1.000
_cell.length_b   1.000
_cell.length_c   1.000
_cell.angle_alpha   90.00
_cell.angle_beta   90.00
_cell.angle_gamma   90.00
#
_symmetry.space_group_name_H-M   'P 1'
#
loop_
_entity.id
_entity.type
_entity.pdbx_description
1 polymer ?
#
loop_
_entity_poly.entity_id
_entity_poly.type
_entity_poly.pdbx_seq_one_letter_code
_entity_poly.pdbx_strand_id
1 'polypeptide(L)'
;MKNWEKNVRLVTPYTPGEQPKKRDIIKLNTNENPYSPAPGVQKVLKEFETDRLRLYPDPASSELVDAIASEYGVRYSQVFAGVGSDDVLAMAFMTFFNSKKPILFPDITYSFYDVWAEVFRIPYETVPLDEDFRICTKDYQRENGGVIFPNPNAPTGVLMPLEQVEEIIRANQDVVVIVDEAYIDFGGVSA
;
A
#
# COMPACT_ATOMS: atom_id res chain seq x y z
N MET A 1 -13.82 14.74 30.93
CA MET A 1 -13.18 13.67 30.13
C MET A 1 -13.01 12.46 31.04
N LYS A 2 -13.52 11.30 30.64
CA LYS A 2 -13.37 10.04 31.37
C LYS A 2 -11.92 9.56 31.29
N ASN A 3 -11.48 8.75 32.26
CA ASN A 3 -10.07 8.32 32.29
C ASN A 3 -9.63 7.53 31.04
N TRP A 4 -10.51 6.73 30.45
CA TRP A 4 -10.19 5.98 29.24
C TRP A 4 -10.05 6.87 27.99
N GLU A 5 -10.75 8.01 27.94
CA GLU A 5 -10.67 8.96 26.82
C GLU A 5 -9.26 9.54 26.64
N LYS A 6 -8.49 9.62 27.76
CA LYS A 6 -7.09 10.06 27.73
C LYS A 6 -6.14 9.09 27.03
N ASN A 7 -6.58 7.84 26.88
CA ASN A 7 -5.79 6.79 26.25
C ASN A 7 -6.17 6.58 24.79
N VAL A 8 -7.18 7.31 24.28
CA VAL A 8 -7.55 7.26 22.87
C VAL A 8 -6.44 7.92 22.04
N ARG A 9 -5.96 7.22 21.02
CA ARG A 9 -5.01 7.79 20.06
C ARG A 9 -5.73 8.85 19.23
N LEU A 10 -5.18 10.05 19.24
CA LEU A 10 -5.66 11.15 18.40
C LEU A 10 -4.70 11.27 17.22
N VAL A 11 -5.19 10.98 16.04
CA VAL A 11 -4.48 11.15 14.78
C VAL A 11 -5.32 12.03 13.85
N THR A 12 -4.68 12.72 12.93
CA THR A 12 -5.39 13.44 11.89
C THR A 12 -5.97 12.40 10.92
N PRO A 13 -7.31 12.28 10.81
CA PRO A 13 -7.89 11.28 9.92
C PRO A 13 -7.62 11.63 8.46
N TYR A 14 -7.47 10.59 7.64
CA TYR A 14 -7.47 10.75 6.20
C TYR A 14 -8.73 11.48 5.73
N THR A 15 -8.55 12.46 4.85
CA THR A 15 -9.67 13.18 4.22
C THR A 15 -9.93 12.57 2.85
N PRO A 16 -11.02 11.80 2.68
CA PRO A 16 -11.37 11.21 1.38
C PRO A 16 -11.58 12.29 0.33
N GLY A 17 -11.24 11.98 -0.91
CA GLY A 17 -11.59 12.82 -2.05
C GLY A 17 -13.11 13.01 -2.15
N GLU A 18 -13.54 14.11 -2.76
CA GLU A 18 -14.96 14.42 -2.94
C GLU A 18 -15.70 13.27 -3.64
N GLN A 19 -16.85 12.88 -3.09
CA GLN A 19 -17.75 11.84 -3.63
C GLN A 19 -19.06 12.48 -4.13
N PRO A 20 -19.06 13.13 -5.29
CA PRO A 20 -20.24 13.83 -5.79
C PRO A 20 -21.34 12.85 -6.19
N LYS A 21 -22.58 13.17 -5.82
CA LYS A 21 -23.76 12.35 -6.12
C LYS A 21 -24.44 12.71 -7.47
N LYS A 22 -23.91 13.67 -8.19
CA LYS A 22 -24.45 14.09 -9.50
C LYS A 22 -24.10 13.07 -10.57
N ARG A 23 -25.05 12.76 -11.47
CA ARG A 23 -24.87 11.73 -12.50
C ARG A 23 -24.05 12.18 -13.71
N ASP A 24 -23.99 13.51 -13.99
CA ASP A 24 -23.41 14.05 -15.21
C ASP A 24 -22.06 14.73 -14.97
N ILE A 25 -21.21 14.11 -14.16
CA ILE A 25 -19.88 14.60 -13.89
C ILE A 25 -18.81 13.60 -14.35
N ILE A 26 -17.69 14.13 -14.77
CA ILE A 26 -16.47 13.34 -15.02
C ILE A 26 -15.69 13.29 -13.71
N LYS A 27 -15.64 12.10 -13.08
CA LYS A 27 -14.92 11.89 -11.84
C LYS A 27 -13.48 11.47 -12.18
N LEU A 28 -12.49 12.26 -11.74
CA LEU A 28 -11.06 12.03 -11.97
C LEU A 28 -10.25 11.87 -10.68
N ASN A 29 -10.94 11.81 -9.52
CA ASN A 29 -10.29 11.59 -8.24
C ASN A 29 -10.39 10.10 -7.81
N THR A 30 -9.62 9.73 -6.77
CA THR A 30 -9.60 8.39 -6.15
C THR A 30 -9.11 7.24 -7.05
N ASN A 31 -8.59 7.54 -8.25
CA ASN A 31 -8.00 6.58 -9.18
C ASN A 31 -8.89 5.36 -9.49
N GLU A 32 -10.21 5.56 -9.54
CA GLU A 32 -11.14 4.49 -9.90
C GLU A 32 -10.87 3.99 -11.32
N ASN A 33 -10.79 2.67 -11.49
CA ASN A 33 -10.59 2.07 -12.80
C ASN A 33 -11.83 2.31 -13.69
N PRO A 34 -11.69 2.97 -14.86
CA PRO A 34 -12.81 3.25 -15.74
C PRO A 34 -13.33 2.01 -16.50
N TYR A 35 -12.59 0.91 -16.47
CA TYR A 35 -12.96 -0.32 -17.13
C TYR A 35 -13.67 -1.27 -16.18
N SER A 36 -14.66 -2.00 -16.73
CA SER A 36 -15.34 -3.07 -15.99
C SER A 36 -14.39 -4.22 -15.68
N PRO A 37 -14.65 -4.99 -14.60
CA PRO A 37 -13.92 -6.22 -14.32
C PRO A 37 -13.98 -7.21 -15.49
N ALA A 38 -13.01 -8.13 -15.54
CA ALA A 38 -13.00 -9.19 -16.55
C ALA A 38 -14.33 -9.99 -16.55
N PRO A 39 -14.80 -10.47 -17.73
CA PRO A 39 -16.09 -11.18 -17.83
C PRO A 39 -16.23 -12.38 -16.88
N GLY A 40 -15.13 -13.05 -16.54
CA GLY A 40 -15.09 -14.15 -15.58
C GLY A 40 -15.54 -13.75 -14.19
N VAL A 41 -15.22 -12.52 -13.74
CA VAL A 41 -15.63 -12.01 -12.43
C VAL A 41 -17.17 -11.92 -12.35
N GLN A 42 -17.82 -11.38 -13.39
CA GLN A 42 -19.26 -11.28 -13.43
C GLN A 42 -19.94 -12.67 -13.40
N LYS A 43 -19.33 -13.66 -14.08
CA LYS A 43 -19.83 -15.04 -14.08
C LYS A 43 -19.78 -15.63 -12.68
N VAL A 44 -18.63 -15.55 -12.00
CA VAL A 44 -18.43 -16.07 -10.64
C VAL A 44 -19.42 -15.43 -9.66
N LEU A 45 -19.63 -14.11 -9.73
CA LEU A 45 -20.59 -13.42 -8.87
C LEU A 45 -22.04 -13.85 -9.10
N LYS A 46 -22.41 -14.14 -10.35
CA LYS A 46 -23.78 -14.61 -10.69
C LYS A 46 -24.04 -16.04 -10.26
N GLU A 47 -23.02 -16.89 -10.32
CA GLU A 47 -23.09 -18.31 -9.99
C GLU A 47 -22.80 -18.59 -8.49
N PHE A 48 -22.45 -17.53 -7.72
CA PHE A 48 -22.12 -17.69 -6.32
C PHE A 48 -23.29 -18.14 -5.48
N GLU A 49 -23.12 -19.25 -4.79
CA GLU A 49 -24.11 -19.81 -3.87
C GLU A 49 -24.13 -19.03 -2.56
N THR A 50 -25.09 -18.12 -2.41
CA THR A 50 -25.18 -17.23 -1.23
C THR A 50 -25.33 -17.97 0.10
N ASP A 51 -25.83 -19.22 0.09
CA ASP A 51 -25.93 -20.07 1.30
C ASP A 51 -24.55 -20.37 1.93
N ARG A 52 -23.46 -20.29 1.13
CA ARG A 52 -22.09 -20.43 1.62
C ARG A 52 -21.66 -19.29 2.54
N LEU A 53 -22.31 -18.11 2.45
CA LEU A 53 -21.97 -16.96 3.31
C LEU A 53 -22.24 -17.21 4.81
N ARG A 54 -23.00 -18.23 5.17
CA ARG A 54 -23.22 -18.65 6.56
C ARG A 54 -22.03 -19.42 7.16
N LEU A 55 -21.07 -19.83 6.34
CA LEU A 55 -19.90 -20.59 6.75
C LEU A 55 -18.69 -19.66 6.92
N TYR A 56 -17.78 -20.05 7.80
CA TYR A 56 -16.48 -19.36 7.87
C TYR A 56 -15.71 -19.58 6.56
N PRO A 57 -15.06 -18.53 6.04
CA PRO A 57 -14.15 -18.68 4.91
C PRO A 57 -12.88 -19.43 5.32
N ASP A 58 -12.10 -19.83 4.33
CA ASP A 58 -10.73 -20.31 4.56
C ASP A 58 -9.90 -19.18 5.19
N PRO A 59 -9.38 -19.36 6.43
CA PRO A 59 -8.67 -18.30 7.15
C PRO A 59 -7.34 -17.90 6.51
N ALA A 60 -6.78 -18.75 5.65
CA ALA A 60 -5.54 -18.50 4.93
C ALA A 60 -5.77 -17.97 3.51
N SER A 61 -7.03 -17.89 3.03
CA SER A 61 -7.36 -17.57 1.64
C SER A 61 -6.54 -18.39 0.64
N SER A 62 -6.37 -19.69 0.91
CA SER A 62 -5.38 -20.55 0.26
C SER A 62 -5.49 -20.56 -1.27
N GLU A 63 -6.70 -20.62 -1.80
CA GLU A 63 -6.94 -20.59 -3.25
C GLU A 63 -6.43 -19.28 -3.90
N LEU A 64 -6.66 -18.13 -3.25
CA LEU A 64 -6.17 -16.82 -3.70
C LEU A 64 -4.64 -16.75 -3.61
N VAL A 65 -4.08 -17.18 -2.47
CA VAL A 65 -2.63 -17.17 -2.23
C VAL A 65 -1.90 -18.06 -3.23
N ASP A 66 -2.43 -19.26 -3.54
CA ASP A 66 -1.87 -20.15 -4.57
C ASP A 66 -1.93 -19.53 -5.97
N ALA A 67 -3.04 -18.87 -6.32
CA ALA A 67 -3.18 -18.19 -7.60
C ALA A 67 -2.17 -17.04 -7.75
N ILE A 68 -2.01 -16.20 -6.72
CA ILE A 68 -1.03 -15.12 -6.69
C ILE A 68 0.39 -15.67 -6.79
N ALA A 69 0.72 -16.68 -5.99
CA ALA A 69 2.05 -17.30 -6.00
C ALA A 69 2.40 -17.87 -7.38
N SER A 70 1.43 -18.49 -8.05
CA SER A 70 1.60 -19.02 -9.42
C SER A 70 1.80 -17.91 -10.44
N GLU A 71 1.03 -16.84 -10.38
CA GLU A 71 1.10 -15.70 -11.31
C GLU A 71 2.45 -15.00 -11.24
N TYR A 72 2.93 -14.73 -10.01
CA TYR A 72 4.19 -14.02 -9.80
C TYR A 72 5.43 -14.93 -9.70
N GLY A 73 5.28 -16.25 -9.81
CA GLY A 73 6.39 -17.20 -9.76
C GLY A 73 7.09 -17.27 -8.39
N VAL A 74 6.38 -16.97 -7.32
CA VAL A 74 6.89 -17.01 -5.94
C VAL A 74 6.32 -18.20 -5.15
N ARG A 75 6.87 -18.49 -3.98
CA ARG A 75 6.35 -19.57 -3.12
C ARG A 75 5.10 -19.11 -2.38
N TYR A 76 4.17 -20.04 -2.10
CA TYR A 76 3.01 -19.83 -1.24
C TYR A 76 3.36 -19.05 0.05
N SER A 77 4.44 -19.43 0.72
CA SER A 77 4.91 -18.81 1.97
C SER A 77 5.43 -17.38 1.83
N GLN A 78 5.50 -16.83 0.62
CA GLN A 78 5.92 -15.46 0.33
C GLN A 78 4.72 -14.56 0.00
N VAL A 79 3.51 -15.08 0.06
CA VAL A 79 2.29 -14.33 -0.24
C VAL A 79 1.46 -14.17 1.02
N PHE A 80 1.01 -12.95 1.26
CA PHE A 80 0.03 -12.59 2.28
C PHE A 80 -1.14 -11.85 1.63
N ALA A 81 -2.35 -12.33 1.85
CA ALA A 81 -3.57 -11.69 1.35
C ALA A 81 -4.32 -10.98 2.47
N GLY A 82 -4.69 -9.72 2.26
CA GLY A 82 -5.48 -8.90 3.17
C GLY A 82 -6.69 -8.27 2.48
N VAL A 83 -7.47 -7.49 3.22
CA VAL A 83 -8.68 -6.83 2.72
C VAL A 83 -8.32 -5.47 2.11
N GLY A 84 -7.60 -5.52 0.99
CA GLY A 84 -7.10 -4.34 0.30
C GLY A 84 -5.75 -3.85 0.83
N SER A 85 -5.17 -2.87 0.09
CA SER A 85 -3.82 -2.39 0.35
C SER A 85 -3.69 -1.71 1.71
N ASP A 86 -4.68 -0.94 2.16
CA ASP A 86 -4.64 -0.28 3.47
C ASP A 86 -4.53 -1.27 4.64
N ASP A 87 -5.26 -2.39 4.58
CA ASP A 87 -5.19 -3.44 5.59
C ASP A 87 -3.79 -4.09 5.61
N VAL A 88 -3.26 -4.43 4.43
CA VAL A 88 -1.92 -5.00 4.29
C VAL A 88 -0.84 -4.04 4.78
N LEU A 89 -0.95 -2.75 4.42
CA LEU A 89 -0.03 -1.71 4.87
C LEU A 89 -0.08 -1.54 6.40
N ALA A 90 -1.28 -1.48 6.99
CA ALA A 90 -1.42 -1.39 8.45
C ALA A 90 -0.71 -2.55 9.16
N MET A 91 -0.91 -3.78 8.66
CA MET A 91 -0.25 -4.98 9.21
C MET A 91 1.27 -4.94 9.01
N ALA A 92 1.74 -4.48 7.84
CA ALA A 92 3.16 -4.34 7.55
C ALA A 92 3.83 -3.30 8.47
N PHE A 93 3.22 -2.12 8.64
CA PHE A 93 3.72 -1.09 9.55
C PHE A 93 3.82 -1.61 10.99
N MET A 94 2.76 -2.25 11.48
CA MET A 94 2.73 -2.81 12.83
C MET A 94 3.76 -3.93 13.02
N THR A 95 4.04 -4.71 11.97
CA THR A 95 4.92 -5.89 12.05
C THR A 95 6.39 -5.53 11.92
N PHE A 96 6.75 -4.67 10.97
CA PHE A 96 8.13 -4.48 10.56
C PHE A 96 8.78 -3.20 11.06
N PHE A 97 8.00 -2.14 11.31
CA PHE A 97 8.55 -0.82 11.65
C PHE A 97 8.52 -0.56 13.16
N ASN A 98 9.18 -1.42 13.93
CA ASN A 98 9.18 -1.36 15.41
C ASN A 98 10.48 -0.85 16.02
N SER A 99 11.39 -0.30 15.23
CA SER A 99 12.63 0.28 15.73
C SER A 99 12.42 1.68 16.32
N LYS A 100 13.45 2.21 17.00
CA LYS A 100 13.45 3.60 17.46
C LYS A 100 13.91 4.58 16.37
N LYS A 101 14.43 4.06 15.25
CA LYS A 101 14.87 4.86 14.11
C LYS A 101 13.68 5.23 13.24
N PRO A 102 13.67 6.42 12.63
CA PRO A 102 12.58 6.81 11.76
C PRO A 102 12.54 5.95 10.49
N ILE A 103 11.33 5.60 10.03
CA ILE A 103 11.14 5.11 8.68
C ILE A 103 11.17 6.28 7.70
N LEU A 104 11.53 6.00 6.45
CA LEU A 104 11.64 6.99 5.39
C LEU A 104 10.60 6.74 4.31
N PHE A 105 9.92 7.81 3.88
CA PHE A 105 9.05 7.80 2.71
C PHE A 105 8.99 9.18 2.05
N PRO A 106 8.55 9.30 0.77
CA PRO A 106 8.51 10.60 0.09
C PRO A 106 7.56 11.59 0.77
N ASP A 107 7.86 12.88 0.69
CA ASP A 107 7.03 13.95 1.25
C ASP A 107 5.72 14.16 0.47
N ILE A 108 5.72 13.88 -0.84
CA ILE A 108 4.54 13.88 -1.69
C ILE A 108 4.26 12.45 -2.13
N THR A 109 3.44 11.74 -1.37
CA THR A 109 3.18 10.31 -1.57
C THR A 109 1.78 9.92 -1.09
N TYR A 110 1.52 8.62 -0.99
CA TYR A 110 0.26 8.10 -0.48
C TYR A 110 0.02 8.52 0.98
N SER A 111 -1.06 9.26 1.19
CA SER A 111 -1.34 9.97 2.45
C SER A 111 -1.79 9.09 3.61
N PHE A 112 -1.68 7.76 3.50
CA PHE A 112 -1.89 6.85 4.62
C PHE A 112 -0.60 6.43 5.32
N TYR A 113 0.57 6.70 4.78
CA TYR A 113 1.83 6.31 5.42
C TYR A 113 2.05 7.06 6.74
N ASP A 114 1.85 8.36 6.75
CA ASP A 114 1.91 9.17 7.98
C ASP A 114 0.79 8.78 8.95
N VAL A 115 -0.43 8.51 8.48
CA VAL A 115 -1.54 8.06 9.32
C VAL A 115 -1.18 6.77 10.05
N TRP A 116 -0.65 5.75 9.35
CA TRP A 116 -0.23 4.51 9.98
C TRP A 116 0.96 4.70 10.94
N ALA A 117 1.93 5.52 10.55
CA ALA A 117 3.06 5.86 11.42
C ALA A 117 2.58 6.51 12.73
N GLU A 118 1.66 7.46 12.67
CA GLU A 118 1.08 8.10 13.84
C GLU A 118 0.24 7.14 14.70
N VAL A 119 -0.64 6.33 14.05
CA VAL A 119 -1.48 5.34 14.76
C VAL A 119 -0.63 4.37 15.54
N PHE A 120 0.47 3.88 14.97
CA PHE A 120 1.34 2.90 15.61
C PHE A 120 2.50 3.54 16.40
N ARG A 121 2.62 4.89 16.40
CA ARG A 121 3.71 5.63 17.06
C ARG A 121 5.09 5.24 16.52
N ILE A 122 5.16 5.05 15.24
CA ILE A 122 6.39 4.78 14.52
C ILE A 122 7.04 6.14 14.18
N PRO A 123 8.29 6.38 14.56
CA PRO A 123 8.99 7.59 14.13
C PRO A 123 9.18 7.56 12.62
N TYR A 124 8.99 8.70 11.96
CA TYR A 124 9.17 8.80 10.53
C TYR A 124 9.80 10.13 10.12
N GLU A 125 10.41 10.13 8.95
CA GLU A 125 10.90 11.33 8.27
C GLU A 125 10.46 11.29 6.82
N THR A 126 9.92 12.39 6.33
CA THR A 126 9.60 12.53 4.92
C THR A 126 10.83 13.00 4.15
N VAL A 127 11.01 12.44 2.96
CA VAL A 127 12.14 12.71 2.07
C VAL A 127 11.63 13.53 0.87
N PRO A 128 12.13 14.75 0.63
CA PRO A 128 11.67 15.56 -0.48
C PRO A 128 11.85 14.88 -1.83
N LEU A 129 10.86 15.00 -2.70
CA LEU A 129 11.01 14.69 -4.12
C LEU A 129 11.84 15.79 -4.83
N ASP A 130 12.43 15.46 -5.97
CA ASP A 130 13.09 16.46 -6.82
C ASP A 130 12.08 17.36 -7.56
N GLU A 131 12.57 18.31 -8.36
CA GLU A 131 11.75 19.26 -9.12
C GLU A 131 10.86 18.59 -10.17
N ASP A 132 11.20 17.35 -10.60
CA ASP A 132 10.43 16.51 -11.51
C ASP A 132 9.53 15.50 -10.78
N PHE A 133 9.34 15.66 -9.47
CA PHE A 133 8.59 14.75 -8.59
C PHE A 133 9.16 13.31 -8.53
N ARG A 134 10.48 13.16 -8.71
CA ARG A 134 11.14 11.86 -8.62
C ARG A 134 11.75 11.64 -7.24
N ILE A 135 11.82 10.38 -6.86
CA ILE A 135 12.53 9.94 -5.66
C ILE A 135 14.03 9.95 -5.94
N CYS A 136 14.80 10.64 -5.10
CA CYS A 136 16.25 10.62 -5.15
C CYS A 136 16.78 9.44 -4.33
N THR A 137 17.32 8.40 -4.99
CA THR A 137 17.76 7.16 -4.32
C THR A 137 18.81 7.38 -3.24
N LYS A 138 19.67 8.39 -3.39
CA LYS A 138 20.74 8.72 -2.45
C LYS A 138 20.23 9.17 -1.08
N ASP A 139 19.05 9.79 -1.04
CA ASP A 139 18.47 10.30 0.20
C ASP A 139 17.94 9.17 1.10
N TYR A 140 17.80 7.96 0.54
CA TYR A 140 17.41 6.74 1.25
C TYR A 140 18.60 5.86 1.67
N GLN A 141 19.84 6.28 1.39
CA GLN A 141 21.06 5.53 1.73
C GLN A 141 21.63 5.91 3.10
N ARG A 142 20.81 6.35 4.01
CA ARG A 142 21.17 6.73 5.38
C ARG A 142 20.58 5.79 6.41
N GLU A 143 21.09 5.84 7.63
CA GLU A 143 20.55 5.05 8.74
C GLU A 143 19.06 5.36 8.98
N ASN A 144 18.23 4.31 9.01
CA ASN A 144 16.78 4.44 9.14
C ASN A 144 16.17 3.20 9.82
N GLY A 145 14.88 3.23 10.07
CA GLY A 145 14.09 2.14 10.67
C GLY A 145 13.32 1.30 9.66
N GLY A 146 13.40 1.64 8.38
CA GLY A 146 12.71 1.03 7.25
C GLY A 146 12.40 2.06 6.18
N VAL A 147 12.11 1.61 4.99
CA VAL A 147 11.78 2.46 3.84
C VAL A 147 10.46 1.99 3.23
N ILE A 148 9.60 2.94 2.85
CA ILE A 148 8.41 2.64 2.05
C ILE A 148 8.22 3.71 0.99
N PHE A 149 7.94 3.30 -0.23
CA PHE A 149 7.58 4.22 -1.32
C PHE A 149 6.69 3.51 -2.35
N PRO A 150 5.76 4.24 -2.99
CA PRO A 150 4.95 3.68 -4.06
C PRO A 150 5.73 3.67 -5.38
N ASN A 151 5.48 2.67 -6.21
CA ASN A 151 5.99 2.61 -7.57
C ASN A 151 4.94 2.03 -8.54
N PRO A 152 4.31 2.86 -9.39
CA PRO A 152 4.42 4.33 -9.54
C PRO A 152 4.03 5.11 -8.29
N ASN A 153 4.67 6.25 -8.04
CA ASN A 153 4.31 7.08 -6.89
C ASN A 153 2.91 7.70 -7.06
N ALA A 154 2.09 7.61 -6.04
CA ALA A 154 0.81 8.31 -5.96
C ALA A 154 0.92 9.49 -4.99
N PRO A 155 0.53 10.75 -5.36
CA PRO A 155 -0.33 11.09 -6.51
C PRO A 155 0.42 11.51 -7.77
N THR A 156 1.76 11.48 -7.80
CA THR A 156 2.55 12.08 -8.89
C THR A 156 2.48 11.28 -10.19
N GLY A 157 2.21 9.98 -10.12
CA GLY A 157 2.19 9.07 -11.27
C GLY A 157 3.58 8.73 -11.82
N VAL A 158 4.64 9.18 -11.16
CA VAL A 158 6.02 8.97 -11.62
C VAL A 158 6.46 7.54 -11.33
N LEU A 159 6.86 6.83 -12.36
CA LEU A 159 7.41 5.48 -12.29
C LEU A 159 8.94 5.55 -12.10
N MET A 160 9.44 4.85 -11.09
CA MET A 160 10.87 4.66 -10.87
C MET A 160 11.36 3.44 -11.66
N PRO A 161 12.49 3.53 -12.40
CA PRO A 161 13.11 2.38 -13.02
C PRO A 161 13.55 1.32 -12.01
N LEU A 162 13.51 0.04 -12.40
CA LEU A 162 13.86 -1.08 -11.51
C LEU A 162 15.29 -0.98 -10.96
N GLU A 163 16.23 -0.46 -11.74
CA GLU A 163 17.63 -0.25 -11.32
C GLU A 163 17.71 0.69 -10.11
N GLN A 164 16.84 1.71 -10.06
CA GLN A 164 16.77 2.65 -8.93
C GLN A 164 16.06 2.03 -7.72
N VAL A 165 15.03 1.21 -7.95
CA VAL A 165 14.38 0.43 -6.89
C VAL A 165 15.41 -0.51 -6.26
N GLU A 166 16.17 -1.23 -7.06
CA GLU A 166 17.24 -2.13 -6.61
C GLU A 166 18.33 -1.36 -5.83
N GLU A 167 18.70 -0.14 -6.26
CA GLU A 167 19.67 0.70 -5.56
C GLU A 167 19.21 1.01 -4.12
N ILE A 168 17.93 1.37 -3.93
CA ILE A 168 17.39 1.62 -2.59
C ILE A 168 17.40 0.33 -1.76
N ILE A 169 16.94 -0.79 -2.33
CA ILE A 169 16.91 -2.08 -1.63
C ILE A 169 18.32 -2.51 -1.21
N ARG A 170 19.32 -2.40 -2.10
CA ARG A 170 20.71 -2.76 -1.81
C ARG A 170 21.35 -1.90 -0.73
N ALA A 171 20.98 -0.63 -0.65
CA ALA A 171 21.47 0.29 0.36
C ALA A 171 20.84 0.04 1.75
N ASN A 172 19.74 -0.70 1.84
CA ASN A 172 18.92 -0.87 3.05
C ASN A 172 18.74 -2.34 3.47
N GLN A 173 19.77 -3.18 3.32
CA GLN A 173 19.67 -4.63 3.57
C GLN A 173 19.39 -5.03 5.02
N ASP A 174 19.63 -4.16 5.98
CA ASP A 174 19.43 -4.43 7.42
C ASP A 174 18.04 -3.99 7.93
N VAL A 175 17.20 -3.45 7.05
CA VAL A 175 15.84 -3.00 7.36
C VAL A 175 14.86 -3.45 6.27
N VAL A 176 13.56 -3.40 6.58
CA VAL A 176 12.55 -3.74 5.58
C VAL A 176 12.35 -2.56 4.62
N VAL A 177 12.39 -2.85 3.32
CA VAL A 177 11.99 -1.94 2.24
C VAL A 177 10.66 -2.45 1.67
N ILE A 178 9.65 -1.59 1.68
CA ILE A 178 8.34 -1.87 1.08
C ILE A 178 8.22 -1.06 -0.20
N VAL A 179 8.01 -1.72 -1.33
CA VAL A 179 7.64 -1.11 -2.59
C VAL A 179 6.13 -1.30 -2.77
N ASP A 180 5.38 -0.20 -2.68
CA ASP A 180 3.93 -0.23 -2.83
C ASP A 180 3.57 -0.15 -4.31
N GLU A 181 3.20 -1.27 -4.88
CA GLU A 181 2.92 -1.45 -6.30
C GLU A 181 1.41 -1.44 -6.62
N ALA A 182 0.60 -0.72 -5.85
CA ALA A 182 -0.85 -0.63 -6.07
C ALA A 182 -1.24 -0.25 -7.53
N TYR A 183 -0.36 0.42 -8.26
CA TYR A 183 -0.61 0.89 -9.62
C TYR A 183 0.37 0.34 -10.67
N ILE A 184 1.19 -0.66 -10.35
CA ILE A 184 2.24 -1.16 -11.26
C ILE A 184 1.67 -1.73 -12.56
N ASP A 185 0.50 -2.33 -12.52
CA ASP A 185 -0.16 -2.94 -13.70
C ASP A 185 -0.60 -1.91 -14.77
N PHE A 186 -0.55 -0.61 -14.45
CA PHE A 186 -0.90 0.46 -15.40
C PHE A 186 0.28 0.96 -16.24
N GLY A 187 1.36 0.20 -16.36
CA GLY A 187 2.45 0.49 -17.31
C GLY A 187 3.86 0.36 -16.75
N GLY A 188 4.01 -0.22 -15.56
CA GLY A 188 5.30 -0.54 -14.97
C GLY A 188 5.73 -1.99 -15.13
N VAL A 189 6.88 -2.30 -14.54
CA VAL A 189 7.38 -3.67 -14.32
C VAL A 189 7.58 -3.83 -12.83
N SER A 190 7.01 -4.90 -12.25
CA SER A 190 7.11 -5.20 -10.82
C SER A 190 8.55 -5.52 -10.39
N ALA A 191 8.92 -5.13 -9.18
CA ALA A 191 10.25 -5.31 -8.61
C ALA A 191 10.49 -6.74 -8.07
#